data_e945b45a4bb074bae7843b91d04fa863
#
_entry.id   e945b45a4bb074bae7843b91d04fa863
#
_cell.length_a   1.000
_cell.length_b   1.000
_cell.length_c   1.000
_cell.angle_alpha   90.00
_cell.angle_beta   90.00
_cell.angle_gamma   90.00
#
_symmetry.space_group_name_H-M   'P 1'
#
loop_
_entity.id
_entity.type
_entity.pdbx_description
1 polymer ?
#
loop_
_entity_poly.entity_id
_entity_poly.type
_entity_poly.pdbx_seq_one_letter_code
_entity_poly.pdbx_strand_id
1 'polypeptide(L)'
;MIKLWWVRHAPVIGNRDRCYGNNEVECDVSDTISFDNLVSVLPKETYVYTSNLSRTIKTFKAAVERGFTYKHHIKDSRLNEQNLGDYTGMKYDVLESLMKEKNIYDKNWLMSFKHTPPNGESFEKLYERVCNFVDDVLTDHNKNIDVVIFSHGGPIRAAISYALNYSL
;
A
#
# COMPACT_ATOMS: atom_id res chain seq x y z
N MET A 1 7.05 -23.17 -0.50
CA MET A 1 7.30 -21.78 -0.94
C MET A 1 6.17 -20.92 -0.41
N ILE A 2 6.45 -19.79 0.21
CA ILE A 2 5.42 -18.80 0.61
C ILE A 2 5.21 -17.87 -0.58
N LYS A 3 3.95 -17.61 -0.95
CA LYS A 3 3.60 -16.63 -1.98
C LYS A 3 2.89 -15.45 -1.33
N LEU A 4 3.35 -14.24 -1.59
CA LEU A 4 2.77 -12.99 -1.12
C LEU A 4 1.98 -12.33 -2.26
N TRP A 5 0.66 -12.23 -2.09
CA TRP A 5 -0.27 -11.64 -3.06
C TRP A 5 -0.60 -10.21 -2.62
N TRP A 6 -0.05 -9.23 -3.33
CA TRP A 6 -0.26 -7.83 -3.00
C TRP A 6 -1.42 -7.24 -3.77
N VAL A 7 -2.39 -6.71 -3.05
CA VAL A 7 -3.60 -6.09 -3.60
C VAL A 7 -3.62 -4.62 -3.17
N ARG A 8 -3.67 -3.71 -4.16
CA ARG A 8 -3.88 -2.29 -3.88
C ARG A 8 -5.35 -2.06 -3.55
N HIS A 9 -5.61 -1.12 -2.60
CA HIS A 9 -6.97 -0.70 -2.29
C HIS A 9 -7.73 -0.19 -3.53
N ALA A 10 -9.06 -0.25 -3.51
CA ALA A 10 -9.94 0.28 -4.54
C ALA A 10 -9.71 1.79 -4.79
N PRO A 11 -10.10 2.32 -5.96
CA PRO A 11 -9.89 3.71 -6.30
C PRO A 11 -10.45 4.68 -5.26
N VAL A 12 -9.70 5.74 -4.94
CA VAL A 12 -10.18 6.77 -3.99
C VAL A 12 -11.21 7.69 -4.66
N ILE A 13 -12.16 8.19 -3.86
CA ILE A 13 -13.20 9.12 -4.29
C ILE A 13 -12.72 10.56 -4.01
N GLY A 14 -12.80 11.43 -5.02
CA GLY A 14 -12.62 12.88 -4.86
C GLY A 14 -11.18 13.38 -4.63
N ASN A 15 -10.17 12.50 -4.58
CA ASN A 15 -8.78 12.88 -4.25
C ASN A 15 -7.75 12.44 -5.31
N ARG A 16 -8.14 12.30 -6.57
CA ARG A 16 -7.27 11.78 -7.63
C ARG A 16 -6.11 12.72 -8.00
N ASP A 17 -6.29 14.02 -7.79
CA ASP A 17 -5.33 15.08 -8.10
C ASP A 17 -4.50 15.53 -6.90
N ARG A 18 -4.65 14.86 -5.72
CA ARG A 18 -4.03 15.27 -4.46
C ARG A 18 -3.19 14.19 -3.81
N CYS A 19 -2.20 14.65 -3.06
CA CYS A 19 -1.40 13.83 -2.16
C CYS A 19 -2.22 13.50 -0.91
N TYR A 20 -2.82 12.34 -0.82
CA TYR A 20 -3.58 11.94 0.39
C TYR A 20 -2.76 11.08 1.37
N GLY A 21 -1.62 10.49 0.93
CA GLY A 21 -0.72 9.72 1.79
C GLY A 21 -1.45 8.73 2.70
N ASN A 22 -1.11 8.76 3.98
CA ASN A 22 -1.70 7.90 5.01
C ASN A 22 -2.98 8.48 5.65
N ASN A 23 -3.55 9.58 5.13
CA ASN A 23 -4.83 10.08 5.61
C ASN A 23 -5.98 9.14 5.24
N GLU A 24 -7.04 9.21 6.04
CA GLU A 24 -8.30 8.53 5.74
C GLU A 24 -8.99 9.22 4.56
N VAL A 25 -9.25 8.44 3.53
CA VAL A 25 -10.00 8.85 2.34
C VAL A 25 -10.94 7.74 1.91
N GLU A 26 -12.09 8.13 1.38
CA GLU A 26 -13.07 7.18 0.88
C GLU A 26 -12.59 6.50 -0.40
N CYS A 27 -13.01 5.25 -0.60
CA CYS A 27 -12.74 4.49 -1.82
C CYS A 27 -14.03 3.93 -2.41
N ASP A 28 -14.01 3.77 -3.73
CA ASP A 28 -15.12 3.23 -4.50
C ASP A 28 -14.95 1.71 -4.66
N VAL A 29 -15.84 0.94 -4.06
CA VAL A 29 -15.88 -0.52 -4.14
C VAL A 29 -17.08 -1.02 -4.99
N SER A 30 -17.70 -0.17 -5.77
CA SER A 30 -18.91 -0.49 -6.55
C SER A 30 -18.64 -1.32 -7.81
N ASP A 31 -17.38 -1.39 -8.28
CA ASP A 31 -17.01 -2.18 -9.46
C ASP A 31 -16.96 -3.67 -9.14
N THR A 32 -18.14 -4.30 -9.12
CA THR A 32 -18.30 -5.73 -8.82
C THR A 32 -17.56 -6.65 -9.80
N ILE A 33 -17.43 -6.24 -11.06
CA ILE A 33 -16.73 -7.03 -12.09
C ILE A 33 -15.24 -7.15 -11.76
N SER A 34 -14.61 -6.03 -11.38
CA SER A 34 -13.20 -6.04 -10.96
C SER A 34 -13.00 -6.89 -9.69
N PHE A 35 -13.94 -6.86 -8.74
CA PHE A 35 -13.86 -7.71 -7.55
C PHE A 35 -14.09 -9.19 -7.87
N ASP A 36 -15.01 -9.55 -8.77
CA ASP A 36 -15.19 -10.94 -9.23
C ASP A 36 -13.91 -11.47 -9.87
N ASN A 37 -13.29 -10.67 -10.75
CA ASN A 37 -12.02 -11.03 -11.38
C ASN A 37 -10.89 -11.17 -10.34
N LEU A 38 -10.80 -10.25 -9.36
CA LEU A 38 -9.82 -10.35 -8.27
C LEU A 38 -10.00 -11.65 -7.49
N VAL A 39 -11.22 -11.95 -7.06
CA VAL A 39 -11.53 -13.14 -6.25
C VAL A 39 -11.26 -14.44 -7.04
N SER A 40 -11.45 -14.42 -8.36
CA SER A 40 -11.20 -15.61 -9.20
C SER A 40 -9.73 -16.03 -9.24
N VAL A 41 -8.79 -15.10 -8.99
CA VAL A 41 -7.34 -15.36 -9.05
C VAL A 41 -6.70 -15.47 -7.65
N LEU A 42 -7.35 -14.94 -6.61
CA LEU A 42 -6.79 -15.01 -5.25
C LEU A 42 -6.85 -16.45 -4.69
N PRO A 43 -5.84 -16.86 -3.90
CA PRO A 43 -5.85 -18.15 -3.21
C PRO A 43 -6.97 -18.17 -2.16
N LYS A 44 -7.55 -19.37 -1.95
CA LYS A 44 -8.61 -19.61 -0.96
C LYS A 44 -8.02 -20.05 0.38
N GLU A 45 -8.79 -19.86 1.46
CA GLU A 45 -8.43 -20.33 2.81
C GLU A 45 -7.02 -19.90 3.25
N THR A 46 -6.69 -18.62 3.01
CA THR A 46 -5.38 -18.04 3.22
C THR A 46 -5.33 -17.08 4.42
N TYR A 47 -4.14 -16.67 4.82
CA TYR A 47 -3.94 -15.57 5.76
C TYR A 47 -4.06 -14.23 5.02
N VAL A 48 -4.76 -13.29 5.64
CA VAL A 48 -4.97 -11.95 5.09
C VAL A 48 -4.38 -10.91 6.01
N TYR A 49 -3.61 -9.99 5.44
CA TYR A 49 -3.17 -8.78 6.11
C TYR A 49 -3.77 -7.55 5.43
N THR A 50 -4.14 -6.56 6.23
CA THR A 50 -4.53 -5.24 5.72
C THR A 50 -3.75 -4.17 6.44
N SER A 51 -3.57 -3.01 5.81
CA SER A 51 -3.19 -1.82 6.55
C SER A 51 -4.31 -1.43 7.54
N ASN A 52 -4.02 -0.47 8.42
CA ASN A 52 -5.03 0.07 9.34
C ASN A 52 -6.01 1.03 8.65
N LEU A 53 -5.71 1.51 7.43
CA LEU A 53 -6.48 2.52 6.74
C LEU A 53 -7.78 1.93 6.17
N SER A 54 -8.89 2.67 6.33
CA SER A 54 -10.24 2.21 6.01
C SER A 54 -10.38 1.69 4.58
N ARG A 55 -9.70 2.32 3.60
CA ARG A 55 -9.78 1.93 2.19
C ARG A 55 -9.28 0.52 1.89
N THR A 56 -8.23 0.03 2.60
CA THR A 56 -7.76 -1.35 2.43
C THR A 56 -8.73 -2.33 3.07
N ILE A 57 -9.29 -1.97 4.23
CA ILE A 57 -10.29 -2.79 4.95
C ILE A 57 -11.59 -2.87 4.14
N LYS A 58 -12.05 -1.78 3.55
CA LYS A 58 -13.24 -1.75 2.67
C LYS A 58 -13.00 -2.60 1.41
N THR A 59 -11.81 -2.51 0.79
CA THR A 59 -11.45 -3.34 -0.37
C THR A 59 -11.45 -4.82 -0.02
N PHE A 60 -10.85 -5.19 1.11
CA PHE A 60 -10.88 -6.58 1.60
C PHE A 60 -12.32 -7.06 1.83
N LYS A 61 -13.16 -6.27 2.53
CA LYS A 61 -14.56 -6.64 2.79
C LYS A 61 -15.35 -6.83 1.50
N ALA A 62 -15.16 -5.94 0.50
CA ALA A 62 -15.80 -6.09 -0.80
C ALA A 62 -15.38 -7.38 -1.52
N ALA A 63 -14.12 -7.79 -1.42
CA ALA A 63 -13.67 -9.08 -1.94
C ALA A 63 -14.36 -10.26 -1.21
N VAL A 64 -14.53 -10.18 0.11
CA VAL A 64 -15.26 -11.21 0.90
C VAL A 64 -16.74 -11.29 0.48
N GLU A 65 -17.40 -10.16 0.27
CA GLU A 65 -18.79 -10.11 -0.23
C GLU A 65 -18.92 -10.74 -1.63
N ARG A 66 -17.84 -10.79 -2.41
CA ARG A 66 -17.78 -11.47 -3.71
C ARG A 66 -17.28 -12.92 -3.65
N GLY A 67 -17.16 -13.50 -2.42
CA GLY A 67 -16.85 -14.91 -2.22
C GLY A 67 -15.38 -15.22 -1.94
N PHE A 68 -14.54 -14.23 -1.64
CA PHE A 68 -13.18 -14.49 -1.17
C PHE A 68 -13.21 -15.13 0.22
N THR A 69 -12.52 -16.26 0.40
CA THR A 69 -12.45 -16.99 1.68
C THR A 69 -11.07 -16.88 2.30
N TYR A 70 -11.01 -16.80 3.62
CA TYR A 70 -9.77 -16.63 4.37
C TYR A 70 -9.85 -17.33 5.74
N LYS A 71 -8.69 -17.63 6.33
CA LYS A 71 -8.57 -18.23 7.67
C LYS A 71 -8.48 -17.19 8.77
N HIS A 72 -7.58 -16.23 8.59
CA HIS A 72 -7.30 -15.18 9.57
C HIS A 72 -7.13 -13.84 8.87
N HIS A 73 -7.59 -12.77 9.52
CA HIS A 73 -7.37 -11.40 9.09
C HIS A 73 -6.65 -10.63 10.19
N ILE A 74 -5.51 -10.05 9.84
CA ILE A 74 -4.63 -9.29 10.73
C ILE A 74 -4.43 -7.88 10.15
N LYS A 75 -4.55 -6.87 11.01
CA LYS A 75 -4.20 -5.48 10.65
C LYS A 75 -2.77 -5.22 11.06
N ASP A 76 -1.98 -4.65 10.16
CA ASP A 76 -0.60 -4.28 10.44
C ASP A 76 -0.30 -2.85 9.95
N SER A 77 0.12 -1.99 10.87
CA SER A 77 0.42 -0.58 10.56
C SER A 77 1.61 -0.40 9.63
N ARG A 78 2.52 -1.38 9.57
CA ARG A 78 3.66 -1.38 8.63
C ARG A 78 3.21 -1.41 7.16
N LEU A 79 1.95 -1.77 6.91
CA LEU A 79 1.33 -1.77 5.58
C LEU A 79 0.64 -0.45 5.24
N ASN A 80 0.61 0.54 6.13
CA ASN A 80 0.00 1.84 5.86
C ASN A 80 0.73 2.56 4.72
N GLU A 81 0.00 3.42 3.99
CA GLU A 81 0.61 4.28 2.98
C GLU A 81 1.62 5.24 3.62
N GLN A 82 2.52 5.77 2.80
CA GLN A 82 3.53 6.74 3.22
C GLN A 82 2.88 7.96 3.87
N ASN A 83 3.43 8.37 5.02
CA ASN A 83 3.06 9.63 5.63
C ASN A 83 3.73 10.78 4.84
N LEU A 84 2.95 11.55 4.11
CA LEU A 84 3.45 12.66 3.31
C LEU A 84 3.54 13.98 4.10
N GLY A 85 3.31 13.96 5.42
CA GLY A 85 3.46 15.13 6.28
C GLY A 85 2.73 16.35 5.75
N ASP A 86 3.43 17.47 5.66
CA ASP A 86 2.86 18.76 5.22
C ASP A 86 2.43 18.78 3.74
N TYR A 87 2.83 17.79 2.95
CA TYR A 87 2.36 17.66 1.57
C TYR A 87 0.97 17.04 1.45
N THR A 88 0.45 16.50 2.55
CA THR A 88 -0.87 15.85 2.57
C THR A 88 -1.99 16.86 2.29
N GLY A 89 -2.85 16.52 1.34
CA GLY A 89 -3.94 17.39 0.88
C GLY A 89 -3.56 18.36 -0.23
N MET A 90 -2.27 18.58 -0.50
CA MET A 90 -1.83 19.42 -1.61
C MET A 90 -2.17 18.78 -2.96
N LYS A 91 -2.50 19.61 -3.95
CA LYS A 91 -2.56 19.16 -5.34
C LYS A 91 -1.16 18.86 -5.86
N TYR A 92 -1.05 17.89 -6.76
CA TYR A 92 0.26 17.50 -7.31
C TYR A 92 0.94 18.65 -8.08
N ASP A 93 0.20 19.46 -8.83
CA ASP A 93 0.73 20.62 -9.57
C ASP A 93 1.26 21.73 -8.65
N VAL A 94 0.55 21.98 -7.54
CA VAL A 94 0.98 22.94 -6.51
C VAL A 94 2.26 22.46 -5.83
N LEU A 95 2.30 21.19 -5.48
CA LEU A 95 3.47 20.59 -4.83
C LEU A 95 4.69 20.59 -5.76
N GLU A 96 4.51 20.26 -7.03
CA GLU A 96 5.58 20.31 -8.02
C GLU A 96 6.15 21.73 -8.17
N SER A 97 5.29 22.74 -8.23
CA SER A 97 5.70 24.14 -8.30
C SER A 97 6.50 24.56 -7.06
N LEU A 98 6.03 24.18 -5.86
CA LEU A 98 6.73 24.42 -4.59
C LEU A 98 8.12 23.76 -4.56
N MET A 99 8.22 22.52 -5.04
CA MET A 99 9.50 21.80 -5.08
C MET A 99 10.48 22.42 -6.07
N LYS A 100 10.00 22.91 -7.22
CA LYS A 100 10.82 23.63 -8.20
C LYS A 100 11.33 24.96 -7.63
N GLU A 101 10.48 25.71 -6.97
CA GLU A 101 10.88 26.96 -6.30
C GLU A 101 11.97 26.74 -5.26
N LYS A 102 11.89 25.63 -4.51
CA LYS A 102 12.89 25.27 -3.50
C LYS A 102 14.11 24.54 -4.05
N ASN A 103 14.22 24.32 -5.38
CA ASN A 103 15.28 23.55 -6.01
C ASN A 103 15.43 22.10 -5.48
N ILE A 104 14.33 21.49 -5.07
CA ILE A 104 14.28 20.09 -4.56
C ILE A 104 13.41 19.19 -5.42
N TYR A 105 12.97 19.67 -6.58
CA TYR A 105 12.11 18.89 -7.47
C TYR A 105 12.85 17.67 -8.04
N ASP A 106 12.24 16.51 -7.83
CA ASP A 106 12.60 15.25 -8.47
C ASP A 106 11.33 14.64 -9.05
N LYS A 107 11.34 14.24 -10.33
CA LYS A 107 10.18 13.60 -10.97
C LYS A 107 9.70 12.36 -10.22
N ASN A 108 10.61 11.67 -9.53
CA ASN A 108 10.33 10.46 -8.77
C ASN A 108 10.33 10.69 -7.24
N TRP A 109 10.08 11.91 -6.78
CA TRP A 109 10.19 12.31 -5.38
C TRP A 109 9.46 11.39 -4.40
N LEU A 110 8.32 10.78 -4.79
CA LEU A 110 7.59 9.78 -3.98
C LEU A 110 8.37 8.49 -3.70
N MET A 111 9.43 8.24 -4.46
CA MET A 111 10.32 7.07 -4.30
C MET A 111 11.76 7.48 -3.99
N SER A 112 12.00 8.75 -3.81
CA SER A 112 13.34 9.27 -3.55
C SER A 112 13.73 9.00 -2.10
N PHE A 113 14.86 8.30 -1.90
CA PHE A 113 15.50 8.15 -0.60
C PHE A 113 16.10 9.46 -0.07
N LYS A 114 16.39 10.39 -0.98
CA LYS A 114 16.99 11.70 -0.66
C LYS A 114 15.97 12.72 -0.19
N HIS A 115 14.68 12.44 -0.37
CA HIS A 115 13.62 13.39 -0.07
C HIS A 115 12.71 12.86 1.04
N THR A 116 12.63 13.63 2.12
CA THR A 116 11.67 13.38 3.21
C THR A 116 10.68 14.54 3.24
N PRO A 117 9.36 14.28 3.07
CA PRO A 117 8.35 15.31 3.27
C PRO A 117 8.47 15.93 4.66
N PRO A 118 8.34 17.26 4.80
CA PRO A 118 8.36 17.89 6.12
C PRO A 118 7.28 17.28 7.03
N ASN A 119 7.65 16.93 8.26
CA ASN A 119 6.80 16.22 9.23
C ASN A 119 6.25 14.87 8.75
N GLY A 120 6.85 14.31 7.70
CA GLY A 120 6.44 13.05 7.08
C GLY A 120 7.47 11.92 7.21
N GLU A 121 7.29 10.90 6.39
CA GLU A 121 8.10 9.70 6.32
C GLU A 121 8.87 9.66 5.00
N SER A 122 10.18 9.37 5.03
CA SER A 122 10.95 9.09 3.80
C SER A 122 10.52 7.77 3.18
N PHE A 123 10.80 7.58 1.88
CA PHE A 123 10.59 6.27 1.26
C PHE A 123 11.48 5.19 1.86
N GLU A 124 12.67 5.54 2.34
CA GLU A 124 13.57 4.65 3.08
C GLU A 124 12.92 4.07 4.33
N LYS A 125 12.33 4.92 5.20
CA LYS A 125 11.61 4.45 6.40
C LYS A 125 10.41 3.58 6.06
N LEU A 126 9.66 3.94 5.01
CA LEU A 126 8.58 3.11 4.50
C LEU A 126 9.11 1.75 4.03
N TYR A 127 10.21 1.74 3.30
CA TYR A 127 10.85 0.51 2.83
C TYR A 127 11.28 -0.38 4.00
N GLU A 128 11.99 0.16 4.99
CA GLU A 128 12.42 -0.58 6.18
C GLU A 128 11.26 -1.25 6.91
N ARG A 129 10.14 -0.53 7.15
CA ARG A 129 9.00 -1.12 7.85
C ARG A 129 8.29 -2.20 7.05
N VAL A 130 8.27 -2.07 5.72
CA VAL A 130 7.70 -3.09 4.83
C VAL A 130 8.60 -4.32 4.75
N CYS A 131 9.93 -4.16 4.70
CA CYS A 131 10.87 -5.28 4.78
C CYS A 131 10.70 -6.07 6.08
N ASN A 132 10.66 -5.36 7.22
CA ASN A 132 10.42 -6.00 8.53
C ASN A 132 9.08 -6.75 8.58
N PHE A 133 8.03 -6.22 7.94
CA PHE A 133 6.76 -6.95 7.81
C PHE A 133 6.93 -8.23 6.98
N VAL A 134 7.60 -8.15 5.83
CA VAL A 134 7.80 -9.31 4.95
C VAL A 134 8.63 -10.39 5.66
N ASP A 135 9.71 -10.01 6.35
CA ASP A 135 10.58 -10.95 7.08
C ASP A 135 9.83 -11.67 8.19
N ASP A 136 9.00 -10.95 8.97
CA ASP A 136 8.14 -11.55 9.99
C ASP A 136 7.17 -12.56 9.37
N VAL A 137 6.46 -12.18 8.29
CA VAL A 137 5.53 -13.08 7.60
C VAL A 137 6.24 -14.33 7.07
N LEU A 138 7.45 -14.20 6.55
CA LEU A 138 8.23 -15.32 6.05
C LEU A 138 8.74 -16.23 7.18
N THR A 139 8.91 -15.69 8.38
CA THR A 139 9.38 -16.42 9.57
C THR A 139 8.22 -17.10 10.31
N ASP A 140 7.10 -16.40 10.48
CA ASP A 140 5.97 -16.84 11.31
C ASP A 140 5.12 -17.91 10.63
N HIS A 141 5.16 -17.98 9.31
CA HIS A 141 4.37 -18.93 8.57
C HIS A 141 5.15 -20.14 8.09
N ASN A 142 4.53 -21.32 8.23
CA ASN A 142 5.06 -22.54 7.67
C ASN A 142 5.20 -22.49 6.15
N LYS A 143 6.18 -23.21 5.60
CA LYS A 143 6.38 -23.32 4.15
C LYS A 143 5.10 -23.80 3.45
N ASN A 144 4.88 -23.33 2.24
CA ASN A 144 3.74 -23.67 1.36
C ASN A 144 2.38 -23.09 1.76
N ILE A 145 2.38 -21.83 2.11
CA ILE A 145 1.13 -21.06 2.26
C ILE A 145 1.12 -19.87 1.30
N ASP A 146 -0.08 -19.43 1.01
CA ASP A 146 -0.34 -18.16 0.36
C ASP A 146 -0.78 -17.13 1.39
N VAL A 147 -0.32 -15.90 1.25
CA VAL A 147 -0.69 -14.75 2.09
C VAL A 147 -1.17 -13.62 1.20
N VAL A 148 -2.37 -13.11 1.45
CA VAL A 148 -2.95 -11.98 0.71
C VAL A 148 -2.82 -10.70 1.52
N ILE A 149 -2.32 -9.64 0.90
CA ILE A 149 -1.98 -8.39 1.57
C ILE A 149 -2.67 -7.23 0.85
N PHE A 150 -3.69 -6.64 1.50
CA PHE A 150 -4.37 -5.45 0.99
C PHE A 150 -3.66 -4.20 1.52
N SER A 151 -3.04 -3.44 0.62
CA SER A 151 -2.18 -2.33 0.97
C SER A 151 -2.27 -1.17 -0.04
N HIS A 152 -1.21 -0.40 -0.22
CA HIS A 152 -1.15 0.85 -0.96
C HIS A 152 0.00 0.86 -1.96
N GLY A 153 0.08 1.92 -2.77
CA GLY A 153 1.09 2.04 -3.81
C GLY A 153 2.53 2.09 -3.28
N GLY A 154 2.78 2.82 -2.21
CA GLY A 154 4.10 2.92 -1.57
C GLY A 154 4.61 1.58 -1.05
N PRO A 155 3.88 0.92 -0.13
CA PRO A 155 4.28 -0.40 0.38
C PRO A 155 4.43 -1.48 -0.70
N ILE A 156 3.57 -1.49 -1.72
CA ILE A 156 3.70 -2.45 -2.84
C ILE A 156 5.02 -2.23 -3.58
N ARG A 157 5.39 -0.97 -3.87
CA ARG A 157 6.68 -0.66 -4.51
C ARG A 157 7.86 -1.08 -3.63
N ALA A 158 7.79 -0.82 -2.33
CA ALA A 158 8.81 -1.24 -1.37
C ALA A 158 8.98 -2.77 -1.37
N ALA A 159 7.88 -3.52 -1.33
CA ALA A 159 7.92 -4.98 -1.37
C ALA A 159 8.49 -5.54 -2.69
N ILE A 160 8.19 -4.91 -3.83
CA ILE A 160 8.76 -5.28 -5.12
C ILE A 160 10.28 -5.02 -5.12
N SER A 161 10.71 -3.84 -4.63
CA SER A 161 12.14 -3.50 -4.54
C SER A 161 12.89 -4.49 -3.65
N TYR A 162 12.30 -4.89 -2.51
CA TYR A 162 12.85 -5.91 -1.62
C TYR A 162 13.00 -7.27 -2.31
N ALA A 163 11.94 -7.75 -2.97
CA ALA A 163 11.93 -9.04 -3.65
C ALA A 163 12.94 -9.13 -4.81
N LEU A 164 13.24 -7.99 -5.44
CA LEU A 164 14.21 -7.90 -6.56
C LEU A 164 15.64 -7.65 -6.09
N ASN A 165 15.92 -7.59 -4.76
CA ASN A 165 17.21 -7.19 -4.21
C ASN A 165 17.73 -5.88 -4.85
N TYR A 166 16.84 -4.96 -5.17
CA TYR A 166 17.26 -3.65 -5.65
C TYR A 166 17.99 -2.94 -4.52
N SER A 167 19.30 -2.73 -4.68
CA SER A 167 20.04 -1.80 -3.81
C SER A 167 19.53 -0.40 -4.12
N LEU A 168 18.81 0.16 -3.20
CA LEU A 168 18.24 1.49 -3.26
C LEU A 168 19.30 2.55 -3.01
#